data_101c9728611b31fa06f3d540e00cbf13
#
_entry.id   101c9728611b31fa06f3d540e00cbf13
#
_cell.length_a   1.000
_cell.length_b   1.000
_cell.length_c   1.000
_cell.angle_alpha   90.00
_cell.angle_beta   90.00
_cell.angle_gamma   90.00
#
_symmetry.space_group_name_H-M   'P 1'
#
loop_
_entity.id
_entity.type
_entity.pdbx_description
1 polymer ?
#
loop_
_entity_poly.entity_id
_entity_poly.type
_entity_poly.pdbx_seq_one_letter_code
_entity_poly.pdbx_strand_id
1 'polypeptide(L)' 'MTVLDAVLAAGGITEFAAPDRTELYRKGDAGSVTSYSVHLDNILQKGDLANNYPVQPGDVITVPQRAF' A
#
# COMPACT_ATOMS: atom_id res chain seq x y z
N MET A 1 -5.80 3.27 11.11
CA MET A 1 -5.92 2.44 9.90
C MET A 1 -4.53 2.20 9.33
N THR A 2 -4.23 0.97 8.96
CA THR A 2 -2.98 0.61 8.30
C THR A 2 -3.21 0.45 6.80
N VAL A 3 -2.12 0.29 6.04
CA VAL A 3 -2.21 0.04 4.59
C VAL A 3 -3.05 -1.20 4.31
N LEU A 4 -2.85 -2.28 5.06
CA LEU A 4 -3.63 -3.50 4.87
C LEU A 4 -5.13 -3.26 5.13
N ASP A 5 -5.47 -2.53 6.18
CA ASP A 5 -6.87 -2.18 6.47
C ASP A 5 -7.50 -1.39 5.32
N ALA A 6 -6.76 -0.42 4.77
CA ALA A 6 -7.25 0.39 3.67
C ALA A 6 -7.50 -0.43 2.40
N VAL A 7 -6.59 -1.34 2.08
CA VAL A 7 -6.72 -2.22 0.92
C VAL A 7 -7.93 -3.15 1.08
N LEU A 8 -8.11 -3.73 2.25
CA LEU A 8 -9.26 -4.60 2.53
C LEU A 8 -10.58 -3.83 2.46
N ALA A 9 -10.60 -2.59 2.95
CA ALA A 9 -11.80 -1.74 2.88
C ALA A 9 -12.17 -1.38 1.44
N ALA A 10 -11.18 -1.30 0.54
CA ALA A 10 -11.39 -1.03 -0.88
C ALA A 10 -11.78 -2.26 -1.70
N GLY A 11 -11.96 -3.42 -1.08
CA GLY A 11 -12.36 -4.64 -1.76
C GLY A 11 -11.29 -5.72 -1.82
N GLY A 12 -10.13 -5.47 -1.23
CA GLY A 12 -9.04 -6.44 -1.20
C GLY A 12 -8.17 -6.40 -2.45
N ILE A 13 -7.37 -7.44 -2.62
CA ILE A 13 -6.44 -7.57 -3.75
C ILE A 13 -7.03 -8.56 -4.73
N THR A 14 -7.11 -8.16 -6.01
CA THR A 14 -7.56 -9.06 -7.07
C THR A 14 -6.41 -9.95 -7.53
N GLU A 15 -6.74 -11.02 -8.26
CA GLU A 15 -5.71 -11.92 -8.82
C GLU A 15 -4.81 -11.23 -9.84
N PHE A 16 -5.25 -10.08 -10.39
CA PHE A 16 -4.47 -9.31 -11.36
C PHE A 16 -3.61 -8.23 -10.71
N ALA A 17 -3.68 -8.08 -9.41
CA ALA A 17 -2.89 -7.07 -8.70
C ALA A 17 -1.45 -7.53 -8.50
N ALA A 18 -0.54 -6.56 -8.39
CA ALA A 18 0.86 -6.79 -8.06
C ALA A 18 1.12 -6.27 -6.64
N PRO A 19 0.82 -7.06 -5.60
CA PRO A 19 0.93 -6.59 -4.21
C PRO A 19 2.36 -6.25 -3.80
N ASP A 20 3.36 -6.84 -4.45
CA ASP A 20 4.77 -6.54 -4.23
C ASP A 20 5.17 -5.15 -4.73
N ARG A 21 4.33 -4.50 -5.52
CA ARG A 21 4.57 -3.16 -6.07
C ARG A 21 3.65 -2.10 -5.47
N THR A 22 3.00 -2.40 -4.38
CA THR A 22 2.14 -1.44 -3.70
C THR A 22 2.97 -0.26 -3.21
N GLU A 23 2.46 0.95 -3.38
CA GLU A 23 3.12 2.15 -2.92
C GLU A 23 2.16 3.03 -2.13
N LEU A 24 2.70 3.67 -1.11
CA LEU A 24 2.00 4.68 -0.30
C LEU A 24 2.61 6.04 -0.61
N TYR A 25 1.79 6.96 -1.06
CA TYR A 25 2.21 8.34 -1.33
C TYR A 25 1.69 9.25 -0.23
N ARG A 26 2.58 10.00 0.38
CA ARG A 26 2.26 10.91 1.48
C ARG A 26 2.73 12.32 1.13
N LYS A 27 1.82 13.30 1.25
CA LYS A 27 2.18 14.70 1.07
C LYS A 27 2.90 15.21 2.32
N GLY A 28 4.04 15.82 2.10
CA GLY A 28 4.76 16.57 3.12
C GLY A 28 4.46 18.05 3.04
N ASP A 29 5.21 18.84 3.81
CA ASP A 29 5.11 20.29 3.79
C ASP A 29 5.60 20.85 2.44
N ALA A 30 5.08 22.03 2.09
CA ALA A 30 5.47 22.75 0.87
C ALA A 30 5.19 21.97 -0.44
N GLY A 31 4.23 21.06 -0.42
CA GLY A 31 3.81 20.32 -1.62
C GLY A 31 4.72 19.17 -2.01
N SER A 32 5.68 18.80 -1.17
CA SER A 32 6.50 17.63 -1.44
C SER A 32 5.67 16.34 -1.30
N VAL A 33 6.05 15.30 -2.04
CA VAL A 33 5.41 13.99 -1.97
C VAL A 33 6.51 12.96 -1.71
N THR A 34 6.29 12.15 -0.67
CA THR A 34 7.18 11.03 -0.34
C THR A 34 6.47 9.73 -0.70
N SER A 35 7.18 8.82 -1.35
CA SER A 35 6.64 7.50 -1.65
C SER A 35 7.33 6.44 -0.79
N TYR A 36 6.53 5.47 -0.34
CA TYR A 36 7.02 4.33 0.43
C TYR A 36 6.61 3.06 -0.29
N SER A 37 7.58 2.17 -0.51
CA SER A 37 7.29 0.84 -1.04
C SER A 37 6.66 -0.02 0.05
N VAL A 38 5.54 -0.65 -0.27
CA VAL A 38 4.84 -1.53 0.65
C VAL A 38 4.73 -2.90 0.02
N HIS A 39 5.34 -3.90 0.64
CA HIS A 39 5.28 -5.27 0.16
C HIS A 39 4.09 -5.99 0.78
N LEU A 40 2.90 -5.77 0.23
CA LEU A 40 1.69 -6.42 0.70
C LEU A 40 1.78 -7.94 0.60
N ASP A 41 2.50 -8.45 -0.38
CA ASP A 41 2.77 -9.88 -0.52
C ASP A 41 3.42 -10.46 0.73
N ASN A 42 4.41 -9.76 1.30
CA ASN A 42 5.07 -10.19 2.53
C ASN A 42 4.14 -10.13 3.73
N ILE A 43 3.29 -9.11 3.81
CA ILE A 43 2.32 -8.99 4.90
C ILE A 43 1.32 -10.15 4.85
N LEU A 44 0.80 -10.45 3.66
CA LEU A 44 -0.24 -11.46 3.48
C LEU A 44 0.30 -12.88 3.59
N GLN A 45 1.51 -13.14 3.12
CA GLN A 45 2.08 -14.49 3.06
C GLN A 45 2.96 -14.81 4.25
N LYS A 46 3.66 -13.83 4.81
CA LYS A 46 4.66 -14.04 5.87
C LYS A 46 4.31 -13.34 7.17
N GLY A 47 3.23 -12.56 7.20
CA GLY A 47 2.85 -11.79 8.38
C GLY A 47 3.85 -10.70 8.74
N ASP A 48 4.54 -10.14 7.77
CA ASP A 48 5.56 -9.12 7.98
C ASP A 48 4.92 -7.78 8.31
N LEU A 49 4.63 -7.56 9.58
CA LEU A 49 3.94 -6.36 10.06
C LEU A 49 4.81 -5.10 9.96
N ALA A 50 6.12 -5.23 9.75
CA ALA A 50 7.00 -4.09 9.58
C ALA A 50 6.69 -3.30 8.30
N ASN A 51 6.09 -3.93 7.29
CA ASN A 51 5.68 -3.29 6.05
C ASN A 51 4.25 -2.75 6.10
N ASN A 52 3.54 -2.94 7.19
CA ASN A 52 2.15 -2.50 7.32
C ASN A 52 2.10 -1.11 7.96
N TYR A 53 2.41 -0.09 7.17
CA TYR A 53 2.49 1.28 7.64
C TYR A 53 1.13 1.82 8.09
N PRO A 54 1.09 2.67 9.12
CA PRO A 54 -0.14 3.40 9.45
C PRO A 54 -0.45 4.43 8.36
N VAL A 55 -1.73 4.55 8.03
CA VAL A 55 -2.22 5.49 7.02
C VAL A 55 -2.66 6.77 7.72
N GLN A 56 -2.30 7.91 7.14
CA GLN A 56 -2.69 9.23 7.61
C GLN A 56 -3.68 9.87 6.64
N PRO A 57 -4.48 10.84 7.10
CA PRO A 57 -5.39 11.55 6.20
C PRO A 57 -4.63 12.17 5.03
N GLY A 58 -5.16 11.99 3.82
CA GLY A 58 -4.54 12.50 2.61
C GLY A 58 -3.56 11.55 1.94
N ASP A 59 -3.24 10.43 2.55
CA ASP A 59 -2.38 9.42 1.93
C ASP A 59 -3.09 8.75 0.75
N VAL A 60 -2.32 8.38 -0.26
CA VAL A 60 -2.80 7.66 -1.43
C VAL A 60 -2.07 6.33 -1.53
N ILE A 61 -2.83 5.25 -1.67
CA ILE A 61 -2.27 3.91 -1.82
C ILE A 61 -2.56 3.43 -3.23
N THR A 62 -1.53 2.97 -3.93
CA THR A 62 -1.69 2.39 -5.26
C THR A 62 -1.28 0.93 -5.24
N VAL A 63 -2.13 0.07 -5.82
CA VAL A 63 -1.84 -1.34 -6.02
C VAL A 63 -1.90 -1.58 -7.53
N PRO A 64 -0.77 -1.56 -8.22
CA PRO A 64 -0.78 -1.69 -9.68
C PRO A 64 -1.21 -3.08 -10.11
N GLN A 65 -1.71 -3.18 -11.33
CA GLN A 65 -2.05 -4.44 -11.95
C GLN A 65 -0.82 -5.08 -12.55
N ARG A 66 -0.81 -6.40 -12.59
CA ARG A 66 0.26 -7.13 -13.26
C ARG A 66 0.17 -6.90 -14.76
N ALA A 67 1.33 -6.67 -15.38
CA ALA A 67 1.45 -6.66 -16.83
C ALA A 67 1.73 -8.11 -17.29
N PHE A 68 1.00 -8.55 -18.28
CA PHE A 68 1.22 -9.87 -18.88
C PHE A 68 1.98 -9.74 -20.18
#